data_2ec0b264e36962c3aae8e73f042a3ed4
#
_entry.id   2ec0b264e36962c3aae8e73f042a3ed4
#
_cell.length_a   1.000
_cell.length_b   1.000
_cell.length_c   1.000
_cell.angle_alpha   90.00
_cell.angle_beta   90.00
_cell.angle_gamma   90.00
#
_symmetry.space_group_name_H-M   'P 1'
#
loop_
_entity.id
_entity.type
_entity.pdbx_description
1 polymer ?
#
loop_
_entity_poly.entity_id
_entity_poly.type
_entity_poly.pdbx_seq_one_letter_code
_entity_poly.pdbx_strand_id
1 'polypeptide(L)'
;MSSIGYRLKSKENKQVSIYLYLRPPNSKVISARTGLTINPINWSKSRMRAKPKDPILKSLNNNLDSISKFISDKLNEELISGIDFNNKWLKKKLDDYNNRASEDDLSYLINFLDFLISNLKYKRANDGSQGLKKNTIKGYFSFRKILTDFEDAIEEKLKFNNLDNDFIDEFFKWVVEEKNYSKYMVNRTMKRLKNLIKEASIKGVSTSINPDIIGKDYSFKPDKIINVFTEDDYNKIKELKDISPFLENTRKWILIGLKIGQRVSDLLAITPKQIRFDKDNIAMIDIKQEKSGSVVTVPVKDKYVVSILKNEIPHKISHQNFNKYLKEVCKKADITDEVDGYKYNPT
;
A
#
# COMPACT_ATOMS: atom_id res chain seq x y z
N MET A 1 -0.01 -44.43 8.51
CA MET A 1 0.02 -43.23 9.38
C MET A 1 1.32 -42.50 9.17
N SER A 2 1.27 -41.18 9.04
CA SER A 2 2.46 -40.33 9.01
C SER A 2 3.09 -40.25 10.40
N SER A 3 4.43 -40.27 10.48
CA SER A 3 5.13 -40.11 11.74
C SER A 3 6.18 -39.00 11.64
N ILE A 4 6.19 -38.13 12.65
CA ILE A 4 7.16 -37.02 12.78
C ILE A 4 8.05 -37.29 13.99
N GLY A 5 9.35 -37.09 13.82
CA GLY A 5 10.33 -37.21 14.90
C GLY A 5 11.51 -36.29 14.70
N TYR A 6 12.33 -36.12 15.75
CA TYR A 6 13.51 -35.26 15.72
C TYR A 6 14.78 -36.02 16.08
N ARG A 7 15.87 -35.70 15.44
CA ARG A 7 17.17 -36.33 15.69
C ARG A 7 18.32 -35.34 15.53
N LEU A 8 19.42 -35.65 16.25
CA LEU A 8 20.70 -34.98 16.05
C LEU A 8 21.59 -35.88 15.18
N LYS A 9 22.30 -35.28 14.21
CA LYS A 9 23.29 -36.03 13.38
C LYS A 9 24.69 -36.05 13.97
N SER A 10 25.01 -35.16 14.93
CA SER A 10 26.29 -35.11 15.62
C SER A 10 26.11 -35.33 17.12
N LYS A 11 27.15 -35.88 17.76
CA LYS A 11 27.23 -36.07 19.21
C LYS A 11 28.29 -35.17 19.86
N GLU A 12 28.89 -34.26 19.08
CA GLU A 12 29.91 -33.35 19.57
C GLU A 12 29.35 -32.44 20.65
N ASN A 13 30.14 -32.14 21.67
CA ASN A 13 29.75 -31.25 22.77
C ASN A 13 29.78 -29.77 22.35
N LYS A 14 28.98 -29.44 21.33
CA LYS A 14 28.74 -28.09 20.82
C LYS A 14 27.30 -27.94 20.35
N GLN A 15 26.89 -26.76 20.00
CA GLN A 15 25.55 -26.53 19.39
C GLN A 15 25.47 -27.27 18.05
N VAL A 16 24.52 -28.20 17.93
CA VAL A 16 24.29 -28.98 16.71
C VAL A 16 22.84 -28.80 16.22
N SER A 17 22.65 -28.87 14.91
CA SER A 17 21.32 -28.72 14.30
C SER A 17 20.40 -29.88 14.65
N ILE A 18 19.13 -29.53 14.93
CA ILE A 18 18.05 -30.52 15.09
C ILE A 18 17.46 -30.78 13.70
N TYR A 19 17.30 -32.05 13.34
CA TYR A 19 16.68 -32.49 12.10
C TYR A 19 15.28 -33.03 12.37
N LEU A 20 14.30 -32.60 11.59
CA LEU A 20 12.97 -33.20 11.50
C LEU A 20 13.05 -34.39 10.54
N TYR A 21 12.44 -35.49 10.93
CA TYR A 21 12.23 -36.71 10.13
C TYR A 21 10.71 -36.89 9.98
N LEU A 22 10.26 -37.02 8.75
CA LEU A 22 8.88 -37.24 8.40
C LEU A 22 8.76 -38.49 7.54
N ARG A 23 7.82 -39.38 7.87
CA ARG A 23 7.40 -40.46 6.99
C ARG A 23 6.01 -40.12 6.44
N PRO A 24 5.89 -39.59 5.20
CA PRO A 24 4.60 -39.42 4.57
C PRO A 24 3.93 -40.79 4.32
N PRO A 25 2.59 -40.85 4.13
CA PRO A 25 1.92 -42.09 3.73
C PRO A 25 2.50 -42.61 2.41
N ASN A 26 2.73 -43.91 2.34
CA ASN A 26 3.25 -44.61 1.15
C ASN A 26 4.58 -44.08 0.55
N SER A 27 5.39 -43.37 1.36
CA SER A 27 6.61 -42.71 0.90
C SER A 27 7.80 -43.09 1.79
N LYS A 28 9.04 -42.87 1.27
CA LYS A 28 10.28 -42.99 2.03
C LYS A 28 10.36 -41.91 3.11
N VAL A 29 11.16 -42.19 4.17
CA VAL A 29 11.46 -41.20 5.21
C VAL A 29 12.24 -40.03 4.60
N ILE A 30 11.76 -38.84 4.80
CA ILE A 30 12.41 -37.60 4.39
C ILE A 30 12.92 -36.84 5.61
N SER A 31 13.94 -35.99 5.45
CA SER A 31 14.48 -35.20 6.56
C SER A 31 15.04 -33.86 6.11
N ALA A 32 14.90 -32.85 6.97
CA ALA A 32 15.49 -31.53 6.77
C ALA A 32 15.86 -30.88 8.11
N ARG A 33 16.71 -29.84 8.08
CA ARG A 33 17.07 -29.05 9.25
C ARG A 33 15.89 -28.20 9.69
N THR A 34 15.67 -28.15 11.02
CA THR A 34 14.57 -27.31 11.59
C THR A 34 14.92 -25.82 11.73
N GLY A 35 16.19 -25.45 11.56
CA GLY A 35 16.69 -24.12 11.96
C GLY A 35 17.07 -24.02 13.44
N LEU A 36 16.60 -24.93 14.27
CA LEU A 36 16.90 -24.94 15.71
C LEU A 36 18.17 -25.75 16.02
N THR A 37 18.87 -25.35 17.08
CA THR A 37 20.11 -25.99 17.55
C THR A 37 20.00 -26.34 19.02
N ILE A 38 20.80 -27.34 19.45
CA ILE A 38 20.90 -27.75 20.85
C ILE A 38 22.27 -28.40 21.12
N ASN A 39 22.78 -28.26 22.34
CA ASN A 39 23.90 -29.08 22.78
C ASN A 39 23.41 -30.53 23.06
N PRO A 40 24.04 -31.59 22.48
CA PRO A 40 23.61 -32.96 22.64
C PRO A 40 23.50 -33.47 24.09
N ILE A 41 24.22 -32.88 25.04
CA ILE A 41 24.10 -33.17 26.47
C ILE A 41 22.67 -32.94 26.97
N ASN A 42 22.01 -31.94 26.42
CA ASN A 42 20.64 -31.58 26.78
C ASN A 42 19.56 -32.28 25.93
N TRP A 43 19.95 -33.25 25.09
CA TRP A 43 19.04 -33.98 24.22
C TRP A 43 18.68 -35.37 24.77
N SER A 44 17.44 -35.75 24.73
CA SER A 44 16.94 -37.09 25.00
C SER A 44 16.65 -37.82 23.69
N LYS A 45 17.44 -38.83 23.37
CA LYS A 45 17.25 -39.66 22.16
C LYS A 45 15.94 -40.45 22.21
N SER A 46 15.59 -40.97 23.38
CA SER A 46 14.38 -41.80 23.56
C SER A 46 13.11 -40.99 23.40
N ARG A 47 13.12 -39.76 23.88
CA ARG A 47 11.97 -38.82 23.76
C ARG A 47 12.00 -37.96 22.48
N MET A 48 13.12 -37.95 21.76
CA MET A 48 13.34 -37.06 20.60
C MET A 48 13.08 -35.61 20.94
N ARG A 49 13.45 -35.13 22.14
CA ARG A 49 13.20 -33.80 22.71
C ARG A 49 14.35 -33.33 23.59
N ALA A 50 14.40 -32.02 23.81
CA ALA A 50 15.27 -31.46 24.82
C ALA A 50 14.87 -31.93 26.23
N LYS A 51 15.87 -32.15 27.10
CA LYS A 51 15.63 -32.40 28.53
C LYS A 51 15.11 -31.14 29.20
N PRO A 52 13.89 -31.09 29.76
CA PRO A 52 13.26 -29.85 30.20
C PRO A 52 13.81 -29.36 31.56
N LYS A 53 15.12 -29.11 31.63
CA LYS A 53 15.81 -28.73 32.87
C LYS A 53 15.63 -27.25 33.21
N ASP A 54 15.44 -26.41 32.21
CA ASP A 54 15.31 -24.94 32.34
C ASP A 54 14.24 -24.37 31.38
N PRO A 55 13.84 -23.08 31.54
CA PRO A 55 12.84 -22.45 30.67
C PRO A 55 13.22 -22.42 29.19
N ILE A 56 14.51 -22.30 28.85
CA ILE A 56 14.97 -22.23 27.45
C ILE A 56 14.74 -23.58 26.76
N LEU A 57 15.09 -24.71 27.44
CA LEU A 57 14.89 -26.04 26.91
C LEU A 57 13.39 -26.43 26.83
N LYS A 58 12.55 -25.89 27.74
CA LYS A 58 11.09 -26.02 27.65
C LYS A 58 10.57 -25.27 26.43
N SER A 59 10.99 -24.01 26.23
CA SER A 59 10.63 -23.21 25.05
C SER A 59 11.06 -23.89 23.75
N LEU A 60 12.25 -24.49 23.70
CA LEU A 60 12.69 -25.25 22.55
C LEU A 60 11.74 -26.41 22.22
N ASN A 61 11.28 -27.16 23.23
CA ASN A 61 10.31 -28.23 23.02
C ASN A 61 8.96 -27.69 22.48
N ASN A 62 8.47 -26.57 23.00
CA ASN A 62 7.26 -25.92 22.48
C ASN A 62 7.42 -25.54 21.00
N ASN A 63 8.59 -25.02 20.61
CA ASN A 63 8.88 -24.70 19.21
C ASN A 63 8.89 -25.97 18.34
N LEU A 64 9.48 -27.08 18.82
CA LEU A 64 9.45 -28.36 18.11
C LEU A 64 8.03 -28.90 17.93
N ASP A 65 7.16 -28.73 18.93
CA ASP A 65 5.75 -29.14 18.85
C ASP A 65 4.97 -28.26 17.86
N SER A 66 5.23 -26.96 17.83
CA SER A 66 4.66 -26.04 16.86
C SER A 66 5.06 -26.37 15.42
N ILE A 67 6.35 -26.70 15.21
CA ILE A 67 6.86 -27.19 13.91
C ILE A 67 6.16 -28.49 13.51
N SER A 68 6.02 -29.45 14.44
CA SER A 68 5.35 -30.72 14.17
C SER A 68 3.90 -30.52 13.72
N LYS A 69 3.16 -29.66 14.43
CA LYS A 69 1.79 -29.31 14.09
C LYS A 69 1.70 -28.69 12.70
N PHE A 70 2.52 -27.68 12.43
CA PHE A 70 2.54 -27.00 11.13
C PHE A 70 2.83 -27.97 9.97
N ILE A 71 3.86 -28.80 10.11
CA ILE A 71 4.22 -29.78 9.06
C ILE A 71 3.11 -30.82 8.87
N SER A 72 2.46 -31.26 9.96
CA SER A 72 1.31 -32.18 9.87
C SER A 72 0.12 -31.53 9.13
N ASP A 73 -0.20 -30.29 9.44
CA ASP A 73 -1.29 -29.56 8.80
C ASP A 73 -1.01 -29.42 7.30
N LYS A 74 0.20 -28.99 6.92
CA LYS A 74 0.60 -28.87 5.52
C LYS A 74 0.65 -30.20 4.77
N LEU A 75 1.06 -31.26 5.43
CA LEU A 75 1.02 -32.61 4.85
C LEU A 75 -0.42 -33.03 4.55
N ASN A 76 -1.36 -32.80 5.50
CA ASN A 76 -2.76 -33.16 5.33
C ASN A 76 -3.44 -32.32 4.24
N GLU A 77 -3.18 -31.02 4.18
CA GLU A 77 -3.69 -30.12 3.14
C GLU A 77 -3.26 -30.57 1.73
N GLU A 78 -2.02 -31.03 1.58
CA GLU A 78 -1.42 -31.31 0.29
C GLU A 78 -1.50 -32.80 -0.11
N LEU A 79 -1.94 -33.70 0.78
CA LEU A 79 -2.13 -35.12 0.49
C LEU A 79 -3.10 -35.37 -0.67
N ILE A 80 -4.11 -34.52 -0.82
CA ILE A 80 -5.14 -34.63 -1.85
C ILE A 80 -4.64 -34.11 -3.21
N SER A 81 -3.58 -33.31 -3.20
CA SER A 81 -3.10 -32.58 -4.41
C SER A 81 -2.09 -33.38 -5.26
N GLY A 82 -1.80 -34.64 -4.93
CA GLY A 82 -0.88 -35.49 -5.71
C GLY A 82 0.58 -35.04 -5.70
N ILE A 83 1.00 -34.27 -4.71
CA ILE A 83 2.35 -33.71 -4.58
C ILE A 83 3.34 -34.80 -4.13
N ASP A 84 4.53 -34.83 -4.72
CA ASP A 84 5.62 -35.71 -4.31
C ASP A 84 6.29 -35.17 -3.04
N PHE A 85 6.14 -35.91 -1.92
CA PHE A 85 6.74 -35.57 -0.63
C PHE A 85 8.19 -36.03 -0.58
N ASN A 86 9.10 -35.09 -0.82
CA ASN A 86 10.54 -35.31 -0.82
C ASN A 86 11.29 -34.35 0.12
N ASN A 87 12.62 -34.50 0.24
CA ASN A 87 13.44 -33.64 1.10
C ASN A 87 13.34 -32.13 0.70
N LYS A 88 13.17 -31.84 -0.59
CA LYS A 88 13.02 -30.45 -1.10
C LYS A 88 11.71 -29.85 -0.62
N TRP A 89 10.59 -30.61 -0.69
CA TRP A 89 9.31 -30.20 -0.14
C TRP A 89 9.40 -29.91 1.35
N LEU A 90 9.97 -30.83 2.14
CA LEU A 90 10.09 -30.66 3.59
C LEU A 90 10.98 -29.47 3.96
N LYS A 91 12.09 -29.27 3.23
CA LYS A 91 12.97 -28.11 3.42
C LYS A 91 12.20 -26.82 3.18
N LYS A 92 11.48 -26.71 2.04
CA LYS A 92 10.67 -25.54 1.72
C LYS A 92 9.65 -25.22 2.81
N LYS A 93 8.93 -26.25 3.33
CA LYS A 93 7.93 -26.04 4.41
C LYS A 93 8.57 -25.62 5.73
N LEU A 94 9.77 -26.09 6.05
CA LEU A 94 10.50 -25.65 7.24
C LEU A 94 11.05 -24.23 7.07
N ASP A 95 11.50 -23.85 5.87
CA ASP A 95 11.90 -22.50 5.55
C ASP A 95 10.67 -21.56 5.63
N ASP A 96 9.53 -21.96 5.08
CA ASP A 96 8.24 -21.24 5.22
C ASP A 96 7.83 -21.08 6.69
N TYR A 97 8.03 -22.11 7.53
CA TYR A 97 7.75 -22.04 8.98
C TYR A 97 8.69 -21.08 9.69
N ASN A 98 9.99 -21.19 9.44
CA ASN A 98 11.02 -20.36 10.09
C ASN A 98 10.92 -18.90 9.67
N ASN A 99 10.47 -18.66 8.42
CA ASN A 99 10.18 -17.32 7.89
C ASN A 99 8.76 -16.84 8.23
N ARG A 100 7.93 -17.67 8.89
CA ARG A 100 6.66 -17.21 9.46
C ARG A 100 6.96 -16.24 10.61
N ALA A 101 6.89 -14.95 10.28
CA ALA A 101 6.44 -14.03 11.27
C ALA A 101 5.08 -14.54 11.79
N SER A 102 4.89 -14.74 13.09
CA SER A 102 3.54 -14.88 13.61
C SER A 102 2.78 -13.65 13.10
N GLU A 103 1.56 -13.81 12.58
CA GLU A 103 0.76 -12.67 12.11
C GLU A 103 0.63 -11.59 13.19
N ASP A 104 0.84 -11.98 14.46
CA ASP A 104 0.83 -11.12 15.64
C ASP A 104 2.19 -10.50 15.99
N ASP A 105 3.31 -10.91 15.33
CA ASP A 105 4.62 -10.33 15.62
C ASP A 105 4.77 -8.96 14.94
N LEU A 106 4.49 -7.91 15.70
CA LEU A 106 4.57 -6.52 15.26
C LEU A 106 6.00 -6.02 15.01
N SER A 107 7.03 -6.85 15.24
CA SER A 107 8.41 -6.51 14.87
C SER A 107 8.66 -6.55 13.37
N TYR A 108 7.79 -7.20 12.59
CA TYR A 108 7.85 -7.22 11.14
C TYR A 108 7.08 -6.06 10.51
N LEU A 109 7.65 -5.43 9.48
CA LEU A 109 7.07 -4.25 8.84
C LEU A 109 5.67 -4.48 8.29
N ILE A 110 5.46 -5.59 7.58
CA ILE A 110 4.17 -5.89 6.96
C ILE A 110 3.12 -6.21 8.03
N ASN A 111 3.46 -6.99 9.06
CA ASN A 111 2.53 -7.30 10.14
C ASN A 111 2.09 -6.03 10.89
N PHE A 112 3.06 -5.15 11.20
CA PHE A 112 2.76 -3.87 11.83
C PHE A 112 1.90 -2.98 10.95
N LEU A 113 2.18 -2.95 9.64
CA LEU A 113 1.37 -2.21 8.68
C LEU A 113 -0.06 -2.75 8.59
N ASP A 114 -0.25 -4.08 8.62
CA ASP A 114 -1.56 -4.72 8.65
C ASP A 114 -2.31 -4.40 9.95
N PHE A 115 -1.61 -4.41 11.09
CA PHE A 115 -2.14 -3.92 12.36
C PHE A 115 -2.59 -2.45 12.25
N LEU A 116 -1.78 -1.58 11.66
CA LEU A 116 -2.19 -0.18 11.44
C LEU A 116 -3.41 -0.07 10.55
N ILE A 117 -3.44 -0.81 9.42
CA ILE A 117 -4.56 -0.79 8.47
C ILE A 117 -5.86 -1.21 9.15
N SER A 118 -5.86 -2.27 9.96
CA SER A 118 -7.04 -2.73 10.68
C SER A 118 -7.60 -1.69 11.67
N ASN A 119 -6.74 -0.81 12.18
CA ASN A 119 -7.06 0.24 13.13
C ASN A 119 -7.36 1.62 12.52
N LEU A 120 -7.22 1.80 11.19
CA LEU A 120 -7.45 3.09 10.53
C LEU A 120 -8.87 3.63 10.70
N LYS A 121 -9.86 2.76 10.87
CA LYS A 121 -11.25 3.13 11.15
C LYS A 121 -11.46 3.82 12.49
N TYR A 122 -10.53 3.66 13.43
CA TYR A 122 -10.56 4.29 14.76
C TYR A 122 -9.66 5.53 14.85
N LYS A 123 -8.79 5.76 13.87
CA LYS A 123 -7.87 6.91 13.87
C LYS A 123 -8.67 8.19 13.60
N ARG A 124 -8.42 9.24 14.39
CA ARG A 124 -9.01 10.56 14.13
C ARG A 124 -8.39 11.19 12.88
N ALA A 125 -9.23 11.71 12.00
CA ALA A 125 -8.81 12.52 10.87
C ALA A 125 -8.48 13.97 11.32
N ASN A 126 -7.80 14.74 10.47
CA ASN A 126 -7.41 16.12 10.79
C ASN A 126 -8.63 17.05 11.00
N ASP A 127 -9.79 16.69 10.43
CA ASP A 127 -11.06 17.42 10.59
C ASP A 127 -11.83 17.01 11.88
N GLY A 128 -11.22 16.18 12.74
CA GLY A 128 -11.80 15.67 13.97
C GLY A 128 -12.75 14.49 13.80
N SER A 129 -13.08 14.09 12.58
CA SER A 129 -13.94 12.94 12.31
C SER A 129 -13.25 11.62 12.64
N GLN A 130 -14.05 10.58 12.96
CA GLN A 130 -13.52 9.24 13.22
C GLN A 130 -13.34 8.47 11.89
N GLY A 131 -12.18 7.84 11.76
CA GLY A 131 -11.79 7.05 10.60
C GLY A 131 -11.14 7.89 9.49
N LEU A 132 -10.28 7.24 8.71
CA LEU A 132 -9.62 7.89 7.59
C LEU A 132 -10.44 7.77 6.31
N LYS A 133 -10.34 8.77 5.43
CA LYS A 133 -11.01 8.78 4.12
C LYS A 133 -10.57 7.59 3.26
N LYS A 134 -11.50 7.03 2.47
CA LYS A 134 -11.26 5.85 1.60
C LYS A 134 -9.98 5.94 0.76
N ASN A 135 -9.68 7.13 0.20
CA ASN A 135 -8.48 7.32 -0.61
C ASN A 135 -7.18 7.26 0.23
N THR A 136 -7.22 7.69 1.49
CA THR A 136 -6.09 7.53 2.41
C THR A 136 -5.85 6.06 2.72
N ILE A 137 -6.92 5.31 2.99
CA ILE A 137 -6.87 3.86 3.26
C ILE A 137 -6.31 3.10 2.03
N LYS A 138 -6.82 3.38 0.82
CA LYS A 138 -6.26 2.81 -0.42
C LYS A 138 -4.75 3.04 -0.55
N GLY A 139 -4.30 4.18 -0.07
CA GLY A 139 -2.90 4.49 -0.06
C GLY A 139 -2.06 3.60 0.87
N TYR A 140 -2.58 3.17 2.01
CA TYR A 140 -1.89 2.19 2.89
C TYR A 140 -1.79 0.82 2.20
N PHE A 141 -2.86 0.36 1.55
CA PHE A 141 -2.82 -0.90 0.78
C PHE A 141 -1.82 -0.85 -0.38
N SER A 142 -1.73 0.28 -1.09
CA SER A 142 -0.71 0.45 -2.14
C SER A 142 0.70 0.39 -1.57
N PHE A 143 0.94 0.98 -0.41
CA PHE A 143 2.25 0.94 0.25
C PHE A 143 2.58 -0.47 0.76
N ARG A 144 1.58 -1.17 1.32
CA ARG A 144 1.72 -2.57 1.70
C ARG A 144 2.21 -3.43 0.53
N LYS A 145 1.57 -3.25 -0.64
CA LYS A 145 1.99 -3.96 -1.85
C LYS A 145 3.44 -3.66 -2.22
N ILE A 146 3.86 -2.39 -2.15
CA ILE A 146 5.24 -2.00 -2.44
C ILE A 146 6.23 -2.70 -1.50
N LEU A 147 5.94 -2.75 -0.20
CA LEU A 147 6.79 -3.47 0.77
C LEU A 147 6.80 -4.98 0.52
N THR A 148 5.65 -5.58 0.19
CA THR A 148 5.59 -7.01 -0.15
C THR A 148 6.41 -7.31 -1.40
N ASP A 149 6.28 -6.50 -2.45
CA ASP A 149 7.04 -6.65 -3.69
C ASP A 149 8.56 -6.51 -3.44
N PHE A 150 8.96 -5.69 -2.47
CA PHE A 150 10.37 -5.53 -2.09
C PHE A 150 10.88 -6.73 -1.28
N GLU A 151 10.13 -7.20 -0.26
CA GLU A 151 10.45 -8.43 0.47
C GLU A 151 10.60 -9.64 -0.46
N ASP A 152 9.75 -9.72 -1.48
CA ASP A 152 9.81 -10.80 -2.48
C ASP A 152 11.06 -10.65 -3.38
N ALA A 153 11.48 -9.42 -3.70
CA ALA A 153 12.66 -9.15 -4.51
C ALA A 153 13.97 -9.49 -3.78
N ILE A 154 14.04 -9.21 -2.47
CA ILE A 154 15.24 -9.53 -1.65
C ILE A 154 15.17 -10.92 -0.99
N GLU A 155 14.05 -11.64 -1.17
CA GLU A 155 13.79 -12.96 -0.55
C GLU A 155 13.90 -12.96 0.98
N GLU A 156 13.66 -11.82 1.63
CA GLU A 156 13.77 -11.65 3.09
C GLU A 156 12.56 -10.91 3.66
N LYS A 157 12.15 -11.27 4.89
CA LYS A 157 11.12 -10.58 5.66
C LYS A 157 11.71 -9.46 6.50
N LEU A 158 11.19 -8.25 6.30
CA LEU A 158 11.71 -7.05 6.95
C LEU A 158 11.29 -6.92 8.40
N LYS A 159 12.27 -6.75 9.29
CA LYS A 159 12.06 -6.41 10.71
C LYS A 159 12.53 -5.00 11.01
N PHE A 160 11.84 -4.30 11.92
CA PHE A 160 12.19 -2.93 12.31
C PHE A 160 13.59 -2.82 12.93
N ASN A 161 14.07 -3.83 13.64
CA ASN A 161 15.39 -3.82 14.23
C ASN A 161 16.53 -4.10 13.22
N ASN A 162 16.20 -4.57 12.02
CA ASN A 162 17.16 -4.78 10.92
C ASN A 162 17.23 -3.59 9.95
N LEU A 163 16.39 -2.57 10.17
CA LEU A 163 16.41 -1.37 9.33
C LEU A 163 17.61 -0.52 9.71
N ASP A 164 18.56 -0.41 8.83
CA ASP A 164 19.74 0.46 8.92
C ASP A 164 19.79 1.43 7.70
N ASN A 165 20.87 2.16 7.57
CA ASN A 165 21.05 3.07 6.44
C ASN A 165 21.18 2.31 5.12
N ASP A 166 21.87 1.17 5.13
CA ASP A 166 22.09 0.35 3.93
C ASP A 166 20.74 -0.16 3.40
N PHE A 167 19.85 -0.60 4.29
CA PHE A 167 18.48 -0.96 3.92
C PHE A 167 17.73 0.21 3.26
N ILE A 168 17.84 1.42 3.82
CA ILE A 168 17.13 2.59 3.25
C ILE A 168 17.67 2.94 1.87
N ASP A 169 18.98 2.85 1.68
CA ASP A 169 19.64 3.07 0.39
C ASP A 169 19.19 2.04 -0.64
N GLU A 170 19.17 0.76 -0.27
CA GLU A 170 18.73 -0.34 -1.13
C GLU A 170 17.25 -0.21 -1.51
N PHE A 171 16.37 0.05 -0.53
CA PHE A 171 14.96 0.26 -0.79
C PHE A 171 14.71 1.49 -1.69
N PHE A 172 15.41 2.61 -1.44
CA PHE A 172 15.29 3.81 -2.26
C PHE A 172 15.74 3.54 -3.70
N LYS A 173 16.90 2.90 -3.87
CA LYS A 173 17.42 2.51 -5.19
C LYS A 173 16.45 1.61 -5.94
N TRP A 174 15.92 0.58 -5.28
CA TRP A 174 14.95 -0.32 -5.87
C TRP A 174 13.66 0.41 -6.31
N VAL A 175 13.14 1.33 -5.50
CA VAL A 175 11.95 2.13 -5.84
C VAL A 175 12.21 3.05 -7.04
N VAL A 176 13.43 3.60 -7.15
CA VAL A 176 13.82 4.51 -8.23
C VAL A 176 14.15 3.75 -9.52
N GLU A 177 15.03 2.78 -9.44
CA GLU A 177 15.63 2.14 -10.61
C GLU A 177 14.78 0.97 -11.11
N GLU A 178 14.41 0.04 -10.23
CA GLU A 178 13.69 -1.17 -10.66
C GLU A 178 12.19 -0.94 -10.83
N LYS A 179 11.54 -0.23 -9.90
CA LYS A 179 10.12 0.12 -10.04
C LYS A 179 9.89 1.31 -10.96
N ASN A 180 10.92 2.07 -11.26
CA ASN A 180 10.85 3.26 -12.14
C ASN A 180 9.69 4.19 -11.77
N TYR A 181 9.56 4.49 -10.48
CA TYR A 181 8.49 5.36 -10.00
C TYR A 181 8.80 6.83 -10.26
N SER A 182 7.77 7.63 -10.56
CA SER A 182 7.91 9.07 -10.65
C SER A 182 8.45 9.67 -9.35
N LYS A 183 9.16 10.81 -9.42
CA LYS A 183 9.66 11.57 -8.24
C LYS A 183 8.59 11.73 -7.16
N TYR A 184 7.33 11.99 -7.56
CA TYR A 184 6.20 12.09 -6.64
C TYR A 184 5.91 10.76 -5.91
N MET A 185 5.92 9.64 -6.63
CA MET A 185 5.67 8.32 -6.04
C MET A 185 6.81 7.89 -5.13
N VAL A 186 8.06 8.16 -5.50
CA VAL A 186 9.22 7.92 -4.63
C VAL A 186 9.06 8.69 -3.32
N ASN A 187 8.87 10.02 -3.39
CA ASN A 187 8.66 10.85 -2.20
C ASN A 187 7.51 10.36 -1.32
N ARG A 188 6.41 9.94 -1.94
CA ARG A 188 5.25 9.41 -1.23
C ARG A 188 5.56 8.08 -0.54
N THR A 189 6.32 7.21 -1.19
CA THR A 189 6.73 5.90 -0.66
C THR A 189 7.68 6.08 0.52
N MET A 190 8.72 6.89 0.35
CA MET A 190 9.69 7.17 1.42
C MET A 190 9.02 7.86 2.62
N LYS A 191 8.14 8.83 2.39
CA LYS A 191 7.36 9.46 3.47
C LYS A 191 6.49 8.47 4.24
N ARG A 192 5.95 7.44 3.56
CA ARG A 192 5.17 6.39 4.22
C ARG A 192 6.04 5.45 5.03
N LEU A 193 7.21 5.07 4.52
CA LEU A 193 8.18 4.30 5.28
C LEU A 193 8.59 5.07 6.55
N LYS A 194 8.95 6.35 6.44
CA LYS A 194 9.21 7.23 7.57
C LYS A 194 8.08 7.20 8.61
N ASN A 195 6.84 7.37 8.16
CA ASN A 195 5.70 7.39 9.06
C ASN A 195 5.45 6.02 9.70
N LEU A 196 5.66 4.92 8.98
CA LEU A 196 5.54 3.56 9.51
C LEU A 196 6.52 3.33 10.65
N ILE A 197 7.78 3.73 10.47
CA ILE A 197 8.83 3.62 11.49
C ILE A 197 8.49 4.49 12.73
N LYS A 198 8.00 5.72 12.52
CA LYS A 198 7.55 6.59 13.62
C LYS A 198 6.39 5.98 14.41
N GLU A 199 5.37 5.46 13.74
CA GLU A 199 4.22 4.81 14.40
C GLU A 199 4.65 3.56 15.17
N ALA A 200 5.60 2.78 14.63
CA ALA A 200 6.17 1.61 15.30
C ALA A 200 6.90 2.01 16.60
N SER A 201 7.75 3.03 16.54
CA SER A 201 8.45 3.57 17.71
C SER A 201 7.48 4.07 18.80
N ILE A 202 6.41 4.79 18.41
CA ILE A 202 5.37 5.26 19.34
C ILE A 202 4.65 4.07 20.02
N LYS A 203 4.51 2.94 19.32
CA LYS A 203 3.90 1.71 19.85
C LYS A 203 4.86 0.84 20.64
N GLY A 204 6.11 1.28 20.85
CA GLY A 204 7.11 0.55 21.63
C GLY A 204 7.81 -0.56 20.84
N VAL A 205 7.64 -0.62 19.52
CA VAL A 205 8.42 -1.52 18.67
C VAL A 205 9.82 -0.95 18.51
N SER A 206 10.84 -1.78 18.81
CA SER A 206 12.24 -1.36 18.67
C SER A 206 12.60 -1.10 17.22
N THR A 207 13.16 0.06 16.92
CA THR A 207 13.62 0.47 15.59
C THR A 207 15.08 0.92 15.69
N SER A 208 15.90 0.50 14.73
CA SER A 208 17.35 0.79 14.73
C SER A 208 17.67 2.14 14.08
N ILE A 209 16.76 2.72 13.32
CA ILE A 209 17.00 3.92 12.52
C ILE A 209 16.22 5.14 13.01
N ASN A 210 16.84 6.31 12.93
CA ASN A 210 16.13 7.58 13.10
C ASN A 210 15.30 7.88 11.83
N PRO A 211 13.96 7.89 11.90
CA PRO A 211 13.12 8.11 10.73
C PRO A 211 13.28 9.51 10.11
N ASP A 212 13.87 10.48 10.79
CA ASP A 212 14.03 11.82 10.24
C ASP A 212 15.10 11.92 9.13
N ILE A 213 16.01 10.96 9.07
CA ILE A 213 16.99 10.83 7.96
C ILE A 213 16.24 10.63 6.64
N ILE A 214 15.21 9.78 6.61
CA ILE A 214 14.43 9.47 5.41
C ILE A 214 13.80 10.72 4.77
N GLY A 215 13.51 11.76 5.57
CA GLY A 215 12.87 12.98 5.04
C GLY A 215 13.80 13.99 4.42
N LYS A 216 15.13 13.89 4.66
CA LYS A 216 16.13 14.84 4.17
C LYS A 216 16.83 14.30 2.92
N ASP A 217 17.34 13.08 3.00
CA ASP A 217 18.29 12.56 2.03
C ASP A 217 17.62 11.73 0.93
N TYR A 218 16.39 11.24 1.18
CA TYR A 218 15.66 10.36 0.28
C TYR A 218 14.39 11.02 -0.27
N SER A 219 14.52 12.24 -0.78
CA SER A 219 13.41 12.95 -1.42
C SER A 219 13.88 13.82 -2.60
N PHE A 220 13.08 13.81 -3.65
CA PHE A 220 13.28 14.70 -4.79
C PHE A 220 12.55 16.02 -4.58
N LYS A 221 13.14 17.12 -5.02
CA LYS A 221 12.40 18.38 -5.17
C LYS A 221 11.51 18.24 -6.42
N PRO A 222 10.18 18.28 -6.27
CA PRO A 222 9.32 18.25 -7.44
C PRO A 222 9.43 19.60 -8.18
N ASP A 223 9.66 19.54 -9.48
CA ASP A 223 9.48 20.70 -10.34
C ASP A 223 7.98 21.06 -10.32
N LYS A 224 7.66 22.34 -10.14
CA LYS A 224 6.26 22.80 -10.18
C LYS A 224 5.96 23.24 -11.60
N ILE A 225 5.46 22.34 -12.43
CA ILE A 225 4.86 22.69 -13.71
C ILE A 225 3.36 22.93 -13.46
N ILE A 226 2.89 24.10 -13.82
CA ILE A 226 1.49 24.48 -13.70
C ILE A 226 0.97 24.75 -15.10
N ASN A 227 0.18 23.82 -15.62
CA ASN A 227 -0.53 24.00 -16.88
C ASN A 227 -1.92 24.58 -16.58
N VAL A 228 -2.25 25.65 -17.25
CA VAL A 228 -3.52 26.36 -17.11
C VAL A 228 -4.19 26.56 -18.47
N PHE A 229 -5.50 26.53 -18.51
CA PHE A 229 -6.24 26.99 -19.67
C PHE A 229 -6.16 28.51 -19.80
N THR A 230 -5.94 28.98 -21.00
CA THR A 230 -5.94 30.41 -21.35
C THR A 230 -7.37 30.92 -21.59
N GLU A 231 -7.55 32.23 -21.73
CA GLU A 231 -8.84 32.78 -22.13
C GLU A 231 -9.21 32.40 -23.58
N ASP A 232 -8.20 32.19 -24.43
CA ASP A 232 -8.38 31.66 -25.79
C ASP A 232 -8.94 30.23 -25.76
N ASP A 233 -8.35 29.36 -24.93
CA ASP A 233 -8.88 27.99 -24.73
C ASP A 233 -10.33 28.01 -24.22
N TYR A 234 -10.63 28.92 -23.28
CA TYR A 234 -12.01 29.08 -22.80
C TYR A 234 -12.95 29.42 -23.95
N ASN A 235 -12.57 30.36 -24.81
CA ASN A 235 -13.41 30.80 -25.95
C ASN A 235 -13.54 29.65 -26.98
N LYS A 236 -12.47 28.95 -27.32
CA LYS A 236 -12.52 27.77 -28.20
C LYS A 236 -13.50 26.71 -27.67
N ILE A 237 -13.44 26.39 -26.38
CA ILE A 237 -14.38 25.44 -25.75
C ILE A 237 -15.80 25.97 -25.77
N LYS A 238 -16.00 27.25 -25.49
CA LYS A 238 -17.33 27.92 -25.47
C LYS A 238 -17.99 27.89 -26.85
N GLU A 239 -17.24 28.07 -27.91
CA GLU A 239 -17.73 28.20 -29.29
C GLU A 239 -17.95 26.84 -29.99
N LEU A 240 -17.57 25.74 -29.36
CA LEU A 240 -17.82 24.41 -29.90
C LEU A 240 -19.29 24.17 -30.21
N LYS A 241 -19.58 23.68 -31.43
CA LYS A 241 -20.89 23.28 -31.91
C LYS A 241 -20.85 21.83 -32.43
N ASP A 242 -22.01 21.26 -32.64
CA ASP A 242 -22.17 19.93 -33.28
C ASP A 242 -21.40 18.79 -32.59
N ILE A 243 -21.41 18.82 -31.26
CA ILE A 243 -20.82 17.76 -30.43
C ILE A 243 -21.91 16.88 -29.81
N SER A 244 -21.53 15.63 -29.48
CA SER A 244 -22.47 14.69 -28.90
C SER A 244 -23.01 15.19 -27.53
N PRO A 245 -24.21 14.74 -27.11
CA PRO A 245 -24.79 15.16 -25.82
C PRO A 245 -23.87 14.93 -24.60
N PHE A 246 -23.07 13.86 -24.62
CA PHE A 246 -22.11 13.57 -23.55
C PHE A 246 -20.96 14.57 -23.53
N LEU A 247 -20.45 14.98 -24.69
CA LEU A 247 -19.41 16.01 -24.79
C LEU A 247 -19.98 17.38 -24.44
N GLU A 248 -21.21 17.68 -24.84
CA GLU A 248 -21.89 18.92 -24.48
C GLU A 248 -22.06 19.04 -22.95
N ASN A 249 -22.51 17.97 -22.30
CA ASN A 249 -22.60 17.93 -20.84
C ASN A 249 -21.24 18.19 -20.18
N THR A 250 -20.18 17.58 -20.73
CA THR A 250 -18.81 17.75 -20.21
C THR A 250 -18.29 19.17 -20.48
N ARG A 251 -18.54 19.71 -21.66
CA ARG A 251 -18.20 21.09 -22.04
C ARG A 251 -18.77 22.10 -21.03
N LYS A 252 -20.06 21.96 -20.68
CA LYS A 252 -20.70 22.81 -19.68
C LYS A 252 -19.99 22.71 -18.31
N TRP A 253 -19.64 21.49 -17.85
CA TRP A 253 -18.87 21.32 -16.62
C TRP A 253 -17.48 21.94 -16.68
N ILE A 254 -16.77 21.87 -17.82
CA ILE A 254 -15.47 22.52 -18.01
C ILE A 254 -15.61 24.03 -17.88
N LEU A 255 -16.55 24.64 -18.59
CA LEU A 255 -16.78 26.11 -18.57
C LEU A 255 -17.12 26.61 -17.16
N ILE A 256 -17.97 25.88 -16.43
CA ILE A 256 -18.27 26.20 -15.03
C ILE A 256 -16.98 26.09 -14.21
N GLY A 257 -16.24 24.98 -14.33
CA GLY A 257 -15.02 24.70 -13.58
C GLY A 257 -13.95 25.76 -13.76
N LEU A 258 -13.75 26.25 -14.99
CA LEU A 258 -12.80 27.31 -15.32
C LEU A 258 -13.11 28.65 -14.63
N LYS A 259 -14.37 28.94 -14.42
CA LYS A 259 -14.79 30.19 -13.77
C LYS A 259 -14.90 30.11 -12.24
N ILE A 260 -15.01 28.91 -11.67
CA ILE A 260 -15.13 28.77 -10.20
C ILE A 260 -13.86 28.24 -9.51
N GLY A 261 -12.93 27.63 -10.25
CA GLY A 261 -11.64 27.17 -9.71
C GLY A 261 -11.74 26.08 -8.65
N GLN A 262 -12.82 25.29 -8.61
CA GLN A 262 -13.02 24.26 -7.62
C GLN A 262 -12.40 22.91 -8.05
N ARG A 263 -12.12 22.05 -7.06
CA ARG A 263 -11.66 20.68 -7.37
C ARG A 263 -12.73 19.93 -8.15
N VAL A 264 -12.33 19.05 -9.05
CA VAL A 264 -13.25 18.27 -9.87
C VAL A 264 -14.29 17.50 -9.03
N SER A 265 -13.91 16.96 -7.87
CA SER A 265 -14.87 16.32 -6.95
C SER A 265 -15.94 17.28 -6.45
N ASP A 266 -15.56 18.50 -6.11
CA ASP A 266 -16.45 19.52 -5.58
C ASP A 266 -17.29 20.15 -6.70
N LEU A 267 -16.69 20.36 -7.89
CA LEU A 267 -17.36 20.82 -9.09
C LEU A 267 -18.51 19.89 -9.51
N LEU A 268 -18.22 18.59 -9.71
CA LEU A 268 -19.19 17.61 -10.18
C LEU A 268 -20.24 17.21 -9.13
N ALA A 269 -20.10 17.69 -7.90
CA ALA A 269 -21.08 17.52 -6.83
C ALA A 269 -22.07 18.68 -6.73
N ILE A 270 -21.90 19.75 -7.52
CA ILE A 270 -22.81 20.90 -7.51
C ILE A 270 -24.21 20.47 -7.97
N THR A 271 -25.22 20.92 -7.24
CA THR A 271 -26.63 20.69 -7.51
C THR A 271 -27.39 22.02 -7.59
N PRO A 272 -28.57 22.08 -8.21
CA PRO A 272 -29.39 23.30 -8.27
C PRO A 272 -29.64 23.95 -6.90
N LYS A 273 -29.74 23.12 -5.84
CA LYS A 273 -30.03 23.60 -4.47
C LYS A 273 -28.93 24.48 -3.87
N GLN A 274 -27.73 24.42 -4.43
CA GLN A 274 -26.54 25.15 -3.96
C GLN A 274 -26.34 26.46 -4.69
N ILE A 275 -27.19 26.75 -5.69
CA ILE A 275 -27.07 27.91 -6.56
C ILE A 275 -28.17 28.92 -6.22
N ARG A 276 -27.77 30.15 -5.96
CA ARG A 276 -28.68 31.31 -5.77
C ARG A 276 -28.22 32.45 -6.64
N PHE A 277 -29.13 33.33 -7.00
CA PHE A 277 -28.87 34.50 -7.83
C PHE A 277 -29.15 35.76 -7.03
N ASP A 278 -28.26 36.72 -7.13
CA ASP A 278 -28.48 38.05 -6.54
C ASP A 278 -29.32 38.97 -7.47
N LYS A 279 -29.51 40.23 -7.02
CA LYS A 279 -30.27 41.23 -7.77
C LYS A 279 -29.63 41.61 -9.10
N ASP A 280 -28.29 41.43 -9.20
CA ASP A 280 -27.51 41.76 -10.39
C ASP A 280 -27.32 40.55 -11.31
N ASN A 281 -28.08 39.45 -11.08
CA ASN A 281 -27.95 38.17 -11.78
C ASN A 281 -26.58 37.52 -11.65
N ILE A 282 -25.82 37.80 -10.59
CA ILE A 282 -24.60 37.08 -10.24
C ILE A 282 -25.02 35.77 -9.60
N ALA A 283 -24.53 34.65 -10.13
CA ALA A 283 -24.77 33.36 -9.50
C ALA A 283 -23.81 33.18 -8.32
N MET A 284 -24.34 32.79 -7.18
CA MET A 284 -23.60 32.43 -5.97
C MET A 284 -23.71 30.93 -5.75
N ILE A 285 -22.58 30.20 -5.71
CA ILE A 285 -22.58 28.77 -5.50
C ILE A 285 -22.00 28.46 -4.12
N ASP A 286 -22.82 27.85 -3.25
CA ASP A 286 -22.42 27.43 -1.90
C ASP A 286 -21.87 26.01 -1.93
N ILE A 287 -20.55 25.82 -1.71
CA ILE A 287 -19.84 24.56 -1.87
C ILE A 287 -19.25 24.13 -0.52
N LYS A 288 -19.63 22.95 -0.06
CA LYS A 288 -18.90 22.26 1.04
C LYS A 288 -17.79 21.40 0.42
N GLN A 289 -16.56 21.85 0.56
CA GLN A 289 -15.40 21.17 -0.02
C GLN A 289 -15.18 19.81 0.64
N GLU A 290 -15.14 18.73 -0.15
CA GLU A 290 -14.96 17.36 0.34
C GLU A 290 -13.62 17.17 1.07
N LYS A 291 -12.55 17.78 0.57
CA LYS A 291 -11.18 17.55 1.12
C LYS A 291 -10.96 18.27 2.46
N SER A 292 -11.37 19.52 2.58
CA SER A 292 -11.15 20.37 3.77
C SER A 292 -12.33 20.39 4.74
N GLY A 293 -13.54 20.05 4.28
CA GLY A 293 -14.77 20.24 5.03
C GLY A 293 -15.27 21.71 5.08
N SER A 294 -14.50 22.65 4.51
CA SER A 294 -14.81 24.07 4.51
C SER A 294 -16.01 24.38 3.61
N VAL A 295 -16.84 25.30 4.05
CA VAL A 295 -17.92 25.87 3.24
C VAL A 295 -17.43 27.17 2.62
N VAL A 296 -17.57 27.29 1.29
CA VAL A 296 -17.19 28.47 0.53
C VAL A 296 -18.34 28.88 -0.39
N THR A 297 -18.55 30.19 -0.54
CA THR A 297 -19.47 30.76 -1.54
C THR A 297 -18.66 31.35 -2.68
N VAL A 298 -18.88 30.86 -3.90
CA VAL A 298 -18.16 31.31 -5.10
C VAL A 298 -19.08 32.12 -6.00
N PRO A 299 -18.78 33.41 -6.23
CA PRO A 299 -19.55 34.24 -7.17
C PRO A 299 -19.14 33.93 -8.61
N VAL A 300 -20.11 33.81 -9.51
CA VAL A 300 -19.95 33.62 -10.96
C VAL A 300 -20.55 34.80 -11.71
N LYS A 301 -19.68 35.61 -12.33
CA LYS A 301 -20.06 36.81 -13.07
C LYS A 301 -20.12 36.61 -14.60
N ASP A 302 -19.51 35.52 -15.09
CA ASP A 302 -19.51 35.19 -16.52
C ASP A 302 -20.93 34.94 -17.01
N LYS A 303 -21.42 35.78 -17.90
CA LYS A 303 -22.82 35.75 -18.37
C LYS A 303 -23.19 34.41 -19.03
N TYR A 304 -22.27 33.79 -19.74
CA TYR A 304 -22.52 32.52 -20.39
C TYR A 304 -22.63 31.38 -19.37
N VAL A 305 -21.73 31.33 -18.41
CA VAL A 305 -21.76 30.32 -17.31
C VAL A 305 -23.00 30.55 -16.44
N VAL A 306 -23.38 31.83 -16.13
CA VAL A 306 -24.60 32.14 -15.42
C VAL A 306 -25.83 31.61 -16.17
N SER A 307 -25.88 31.73 -17.51
CA SER A 307 -26.97 31.18 -18.31
C SER A 307 -27.07 29.65 -18.22
N ILE A 308 -25.92 28.92 -18.20
CA ILE A 308 -25.89 27.47 -17.98
C ILE A 308 -26.45 27.14 -16.60
N LEU A 309 -25.97 27.82 -15.55
CA LEU A 309 -26.41 27.58 -14.18
C LEU A 309 -27.89 27.86 -13.93
N LYS A 310 -28.46 28.81 -14.68
CA LYS A 310 -29.87 29.23 -14.57
C LYS A 310 -30.84 28.32 -15.31
N ASN A 311 -30.47 27.92 -16.52
CA ASN A 311 -31.39 27.28 -17.45
C ASN A 311 -31.18 25.78 -17.56
N GLU A 312 -29.94 25.27 -17.40
CA GLU A 312 -29.60 23.90 -17.77
C GLU A 312 -28.33 23.44 -17.09
N ILE A 313 -28.39 23.16 -15.79
CA ILE A 313 -27.27 22.59 -15.06
C ILE A 313 -26.91 21.24 -15.68
N PRO A 314 -25.59 20.98 -15.96
CA PRO A 314 -25.20 19.74 -16.60
C PRO A 314 -25.45 18.54 -15.68
N HIS A 315 -25.77 17.39 -16.27
CA HIS A 315 -26.00 16.13 -15.54
C HIS A 315 -24.75 15.67 -14.80
N LYS A 316 -24.95 15.02 -13.66
CA LYS A 316 -23.87 14.43 -12.90
C LYS A 316 -23.12 13.39 -13.73
N ILE A 317 -21.79 13.50 -13.75
CA ILE A 317 -20.89 12.61 -14.48
C ILE A 317 -19.83 12.03 -13.51
N SER A 318 -19.38 10.82 -13.76
CA SER A 318 -18.27 10.24 -12.97
C SER A 318 -16.95 10.97 -13.26
N HIS A 319 -16.07 11.05 -12.26
CA HIS A 319 -14.76 11.64 -12.41
C HIS A 319 -13.93 11.01 -13.56
N GLN A 320 -14.07 9.70 -13.76
CA GLN A 320 -13.40 8.99 -14.84
C GLN A 320 -13.91 9.41 -16.21
N ASN A 321 -15.24 9.47 -16.37
CA ASN A 321 -15.87 9.90 -17.62
C ASN A 321 -15.60 11.38 -17.90
N PHE A 322 -15.63 12.23 -16.86
CA PHE A 322 -15.25 13.63 -17.01
C PHE A 322 -13.83 13.77 -17.58
N ASN A 323 -12.84 13.09 -16.98
CA ASN A 323 -11.46 13.14 -17.47
C ASN A 323 -11.29 12.57 -18.90
N LYS A 324 -12.07 11.55 -19.25
CA LYS A 324 -12.07 10.98 -20.61
C LYS A 324 -12.61 12.01 -21.61
N TYR A 325 -13.81 12.52 -21.36
CA TYR A 325 -14.48 13.43 -22.31
C TYR A 325 -13.87 14.84 -22.31
N LEU A 326 -13.23 15.30 -21.23
CA LEU A 326 -12.45 16.53 -21.22
C LEU A 326 -11.38 16.50 -22.31
N LYS A 327 -10.64 15.40 -22.46
CA LYS A 327 -9.64 15.26 -23.53
C LYS A 327 -10.26 15.32 -24.92
N GLU A 328 -11.44 14.71 -25.08
CA GLU A 328 -12.17 14.74 -26.35
C GLU A 328 -12.69 16.15 -26.68
N VAL A 329 -13.20 16.87 -25.68
CA VAL A 329 -13.63 18.26 -25.84
C VAL A 329 -12.44 19.14 -26.21
N CYS A 330 -11.32 19.04 -25.52
CA CYS A 330 -10.09 19.79 -25.85
C CYS A 330 -9.62 19.52 -27.28
N LYS A 331 -9.60 18.24 -27.69
CA LYS A 331 -9.22 17.86 -29.06
C LYS A 331 -10.17 18.47 -30.11
N LYS A 332 -11.48 18.50 -29.85
CA LYS A 332 -12.45 19.11 -30.76
C LYS A 332 -12.37 20.63 -30.77
N ALA A 333 -11.89 21.23 -29.69
CA ALA A 333 -11.64 22.67 -29.58
C ALA A 333 -10.29 23.09 -30.13
N ASP A 334 -9.56 22.17 -30.79
CA ASP A 334 -8.20 22.39 -31.29
C ASP A 334 -7.23 22.89 -30.20
N ILE A 335 -7.38 22.36 -28.99
CA ILE A 335 -6.45 22.53 -27.87
C ILE A 335 -5.61 21.26 -27.81
N THR A 336 -4.52 21.26 -28.58
CA THR A 336 -3.68 20.06 -28.81
C THR A 336 -2.22 20.30 -28.43
N ASP A 337 -1.89 21.45 -27.86
CA ASP A 337 -0.54 21.81 -27.46
C ASP A 337 0.02 20.75 -26.49
N GLU A 338 1.22 20.26 -26.81
CA GLU A 338 1.98 19.43 -25.90
C GLU A 338 2.51 20.29 -24.75
N VAL A 339 2.26 19.85 -23.53
CA VAL A 339 2.72 20.54 -22.33
C VAL A 339 3.60 19.63 -21.50
N ASP A 340 4.57 20.21 -20.85
CA ASP A 340 5.44 19.46 -19.95
C ASP A 340 4.65 18.75 -18.87
N GLY A 341 4.98 17.49 -18.63
CA GLY A 341 4.38 16.64 -17.61
C GLY A 341 5.42 16.06 -16.66
N TYR A 342 4.96 15.58 -15.51
CA TYR A 342 5.84 14.89 -14.58
C TYR A 342 5.91 13.40 -14.91
N LYS A 343 6.98 12.99 -15.59
CA LYS A 343 7.35 11.59 -15.70
C LYS A 343 8.81 11.46 -15.27
N TYR A 344 9.08 10.61 -14.29
CA TYR A 344 10.46 10.25 -13.98
C TYR A 344 10.93 9.29 -15.09
N ASN A 345 11.91 9.72 -15.88
CA ASN A 345 12.75 8.82 -16.64
C ASN A 345 14.08 8.79 -15.90
N PRO A 346 14.49 7.67 -15.32
CA PRO A 346 15.87 7.51 -14.91
C PRO A 346 16.71 7.57 -16.19
N THR A 347 17.59 8.54 -16.26
CA THR A 347 18.69 8.55 -17.25
C THR A 347 19.79 7.65 -16.75
#